data_e35239406719700b00923020802f25a6
#
_entry.id   e35239406719700b00923020802f25a6
#
_cell.length_a   1.000
_cell.length_b   1.000
_cell.length_c   1.000
_cell.angle_alpha   90.00
_cell.angle_beta   90.00
_cell.angle_gamma   90.00
#
_symmetry.space_group_name_H-M   'P 1'
#
loop_
_entity.id
_entity.type
_entity.pdbx_description
1 polymer ?
#
loop_
_entity_poly.entity_id
_entity_poly.type
_entity_poly.pdbx_seq_one_letter_code
_entity_poly.pdbx_strand_id
1 'polypeptide(L)'
;GYNVSIYERRVDMRKATISAGKSINLALSDRGWKGLKGVGIEDSIRKVAIPMDRRIMHNVKGELTSQQYGEDGQSIYATSRGILNCVMMDEAEKSGVIIHFNHRCTGLDRENNVAKFYYNGAEVEVKSRLIFSADGAFSAGRLRMQLSTDRFEYSQSYLKHGYKELLIPAGDKSSFLMEK
;
A
#
# COMPACT_ATOMS: atom_id res chain seq x y z
N GLY A 1 4.11 -19.57 -16.85
CA GLY A 1 4.11 -18.54 -15.81
C GLY A 1 5.49 -17.99 -15.58
N TYR A 2 5.60 -16.95 -14.76
CA TYR A 2 6.88 -16.37 -14.35
C TYR A 2 7.22 -16.81 -12.93
N ASN A 3 8.49 -17.03 -12.63
CA ASN A 3 8.98 -17.13 -11.27
C ASN A 3 9.15 -15.70 -10.73
N VAL A 4 8.40 -15.34 -9.70
CA VAL A 4 8.38 -13.99 -9.14
C VAL A 4 8.89 -14.02 -7.71
N SER A 5 9.81 -13.10 -7.39
CA SER A 5 10.27 -12.85 -6.02
C SER A 5 10.07 -11.39 -5.66
N ILE A 6 9.61 -11.15 -4.44
CA ILE A 6 9.43 -9.81 -3.86
C ILE A 6 10.47 -9.63 -2.75
N TYR A 7 11.12 -8.47 -2.72
CA TYR A 7 12.10 -8.12 -1.69
C TYR A 7 11.58 -6.91 -0.91
N GLU A 8 11.32 -7.10 0.38
CA GLU A 8 10.81 -6.07 1.28
C GLU A 8 11.85 -5.76 2.38
N ARG A 9 12.10 -4.49 2.63
CA ARG A 9 13.09 -4.06 3.63
C ARG A 9 12.67 -4.30 5.08
N ARG A 10 11.37 -4.37 5.33
CA ARG A 10 10.79 -4.56 6.67
C ARG A 10 10.64 -6.04 7.00
N VAL A 11 10.43 -6.31 8.27
CA VAL A 11 10.01 -7.63 8.74
C VAL A 11 8.60 -7.96 8.19
N ASP A 12 8.25 -9.22 8.18
CA ASP A 12 6.89 -9.67 7.84
C ASP A 12 5.88 -9.05 8.81
N MET A 13 5.10 -8.11 8.33
CA MET A 13 4.10 -7.40 9.13
C MET A 13 2.94 -8.29 9.60
N ARG A 14 2.78 -9.46 9.05
CA ARG A 14 1.79 -10.46 9.49
C ARG A 14 2.22 -11.16 10.78
N LYS A 15 3.53 -11.19 11.07
CA LYS A 15 4.15 -11.87 12.21
C LYS A 15 4.61 -10.93 13.33
N ALA A 16 4.61 -9.63 13.08
CA ALA A 16 5.06 -8.64 14.04
C ALA A 16 3.92 -7.67 14.37
N THR A 17 3.79 -7.28 15.65
CA THR A 17 2.96 -6.15 16.03
C THR A 17 3.67 -4.88 15.54
N ILE A 18 3.59 -4.61 14.25
CA ILE A 18 4.08 -3.35 13.70
C ILE A 18 3.02 -2.34 14.08
N SER A 19 3.39 -1.40 14.95
CA SER A 19 2.69 -0.13 15.02
C SER A 19 2.48 0.28 13.56
N ALA A 20 1.24 0.21 13.12
CA ALA A 20 0.86 0.61 11.77
C ALA A 20 1.17 2.11 11.68
N GLY A 21 2.46 2.42 11.50
CA GLY A 21 2.94 3.80 11.40
C GLY A 21 1.95 4.56 10.53
N LYS A 22 1.90 5.78 10.43
CA LYS A 22 0.98 6.66 9.66
C LYS A 22 0.15 5.89 8.60
N SER A 23 -0.72 5.00 9.08
CA SER A 23 -1.62 4.20 8.26
C SER A 23 -2.77 5.10 7.90
N ILE A 24 -2.84 5.53 6.66
CA ILE A 24 -3.99 6.22 6.13
C ILE A 24 -5.03 5.16 5.77
N ASN A 25 -6.28 5.34 6.22
CA ASN A 25 -7.38 4.54 5.72
C ASN A 25 -7.50 4.76 4.21
N LEU A 26 -7.57 3.67 3.48
CA LEU A 26 -7.70 3.69 2.03
C LEU A 26 -9.17 3.62 1.67
N ALA A 27 -9.57 4.42 0.68
CA ALA A 27 -10.86 4.31 0.03
C ALA A 27 -10.66 3.64 -1.33
N LEU A 28 -11.15 2.42 -1.47
CA LEU A 28 -11.17 1.70 -2.74
C LEU A 28 -12.36 2.16 -3.57
N SER A 29 -12.06 2.69 -4.74
CA SER A 29 -13.05 3.05 -5.77
C SER A 29 -13.16 1.95 -6.83
N ASP A 30 -14.06 2.13 -7.80
CA ASP A 30 -14.25 1.19 -8.92
C ASP A 30 -12.96 0.90 -9.68
N ARG A 31 -12.03 1.87 -9.78
CA ARG A 31 -10.72 1.63 -10.41
C ARG A 31 -9.90 0.61 -9.62
N GLY A 32 -9.92 0.71 -8.28
CA GLY A 32 -9.24 -0.26 -7.42
C GLY A 32 -9.85 -1.65 -7.58
N TRP A 33 -11.17 -1.75 -7.52
CA TRP A 33 -11.88 -3.01 -7.71
C TRP A 33 -11.63 -3.64 -9.07
N LYS A 34 -11.63 -2.83 -10.14
CA LYS A 34 -11.30 -3.32 -11.49
C LYS A 34 -9.90 -3.94 -11.55
N GLY A 35 -8.92 -3.33 -10.90
CA GLY A 35 -7.57 -3.88 -10.80
C GLY A 35 -7.53 -5.20 -10.03
N LEU A 36 -8.16 -5.25 -8.84
CA LEU A 36 -8.21 -6.44 -7.99
C LEU A 36 -8.95 -7.60 -8.68
N LYS A 37 -10.04 -7.31 -9.38
CA LYS A 37 -10.77 -8.29 -10.20
C LYS A 37 -9.92 -8.82 -11.36
N GLY A 38 -9.15 -7.93 -12.01
CA GLY A 38 -8.27 -8.31 -13.11
C GLY A 38 -7.19 -9.31 -12.74
N VAL A 39 -6.79 -9.35 -11.47
CA VAL A 39 -5.82 -10.32 -10.92
C VAL A 39 -6.46 -11.42 -10.06
N GLY A 40 -7.80 -11.45 -9.97
CA GLY A 40 -8.55 -12.53 -9.33
C GLY A 40 -8.54 -12.54 -7.80
N ILE A 41 -8.25 -11.40 -7.13
CA ILE A 41 -8.19 -11.30 -5.66
C ILE A 41 -9.29 -10.42 -5.05
N GLU A 42 -10.27 -10.03 -5.85
CA GLU A 42 -11.38 -9.17 -5.42
C GLU A 42 -12.09 -9.71 -4.17
N ASP A 43 -12.46 -10.99 -4.19
CA ASP A 43 -13.22 -11.61 -3.09
C ASP A 43 -12.46 -11.63 -1.76
N SER A 44 -11.14 -11.81 -1.81
CA SER A 44 -10.28 -11.77 -0.62
C SER A 44 -10.25 -10.38 -0.01
N ILE A 45 -10.23 -9.33 -0.83
CA ILE A 45 -10.24 -7.94 -0.37
C ILE A 45 -11.62 -7.51 0.11
N ARG A 46 -12.71 -7.97 -0.53
CA ARG A 46 -14.09 -7.67 -0.08
C ARG A 46 -14.38 -8.11 1.34
N LYS A 47 -13.77 -9.21 1.80
CA LYS A 47 -13.93 -9.71 3.17
C LYS A 47 -13.40 -8.75 4.24
N VAL A 48 -12.48 -7.87 3.89
CA VAL A 48 -11.82 -6.93 4.82
C VAL A 48 -12.12 -5.46 4.52
N ALA A 49 -12.91 -5.18 3.49
CA ALA A 49 -13.29 -3.84 3.09
C ALA A 49 -14.70 -3.51 3.58
N ILE A 50 -14.89 -2.30 4.07
CA ILE A 50 -16.18 -1.80 4.61
C ILE A 50 -16.81 -0.88 3.58
N PRO A 51 -18.02 -1.17 3.09
CA PRO A 51 -18.71 -0.29 2.15
C PRO A 51 -19.11 1.03 2.82
N MET A 52 -18.95 2.13 2.10
CA MET A 52 -19.37 3.47 2.49
C MET A 52 -20.17 4.05 1.31
N ASP A 53 -21.44 4.30 1.49
CA ASP A 53 -22.34 4.89 0.49
C ASP A 53 -22.32 6.42 0.54
N ARG A 54 -22.04 6.98 1.71
CA ARG A 54 -22.07 8.42 1.96
C ARG A 54 -21.01 8.86 2.96
N ARG A 55 -20.77 10.15 3.01
CA ARG A 55 -20.08 10.81 4.10
C ARG A 55 -21.04 11.70 4.88
N ILE A 56 -20.90 11.70 6.19
CA ILE A 56 -21.62 12.60 7.08
C ILE A 56 -20.67 13.74 7.46
N MET A 57 -21.13 14.96 7.26
CA MET A 57 -20.37 16.16 7.59
C MET A 57 -20.98 16.80 8.82
N HIS A 58 -20.15 17.12 9.80
CA HIS A 58 -20.49 17.84 11.00
C HIS A 58 -20.03 19.29 10.87
N ASN A 59 -20.90 20.25 11.00
CA ASN A 59 -20.50 21.65 11.06
C ASN A 59 -20.14 22.06 12.50
N VAL A 60 -19.64 23.27 12.66
CA VAL A 60 -19.23 23.79 13.99
C VAL A 60 -20.39 23.93 14.98
N LYS A 61 -21.65 23.89 14.53
CA LYS A 61 -22.85 23.92 15.37
C LYS A 61 -23.37 22.53 15.73
N GLY A 62 -22.73 21.45 15.22
CA GLY A 62 -23.16 20.07 15.38
C GLY A 62 -24.29 19.64 14.43
N GLU A 63 -24.66 20.45 13.44
CA GLU A 63 -25.63 20.08 12.42
C GLU A 63 -25.02 19.08 11.45
N LEU A 64 -25.78 18.05 11.08
CA LEU A 64 -25.35 16.98 10.21
C LEU A 64 -25.85 17.21 8.79
N THR A 65 -24.96 17.01 7.83
CA THR A 65 -25.32 16.91 6.41
C THR A 65 -24.74 15.65 5.81
N SER A 66 -25.43 15.06 4.85
CA SER A 66 -25.04 13.81 4.20
C SER A 66 -24.77 14.06 2.72
N GLN A 67 -23.69 13.47 2.21
CA GLN A 67 -23.38 13.49 0.79
C GLN A 67 -23.04 12.07 0.32
N GLN A 68 -23.77 11.57 -0.66
CA GLN A 68 -23.50 10.29 -1.29
C GLN A 68 -22.20 10.34 -2.10
N TYR A 69 -21.49 9.20 -2.17
CA TYR A 69 -20.26 9.07 -2.97
C TYR A 69 -20.53 8.77 -4.45
N GLY A 70 -21.72 8.33 -4.80
CA GLY A 70 -22.14 8.01 -6.15
C GLY A 70 -23.66 7.99 -6.28
N GLU A 71 -24.16 7.31 -7.29
CA GLU A 71 -25.59 7.06 -7.46
C GLU A 71 -26.09 6.02 -6.46
N ASP A 72 -27.42 5.84 -6.34
CA ASP A 72 -28.03 4.89 -5.43
C ASP A 72 -27.47 3.47 -5.67
N GLY A 73 -27.02 2.84 -4.58
CA GLY A 73 -26.39 1.52 -4.61
C GLY A 73 -24.88 1.51 -4.90
N GLN A 74 -24.28 2.67 -5.17
CA GLN A 74 -22.83 2.77 -5.32
C GLN A 74 -22.17 3.10 -3.99
N SER A 75 -21.01 2.49 -3.74
CA SER A 75 -20.21 2.70 -2.54
C SER A 75 -18.72 2.75 -2.88
N ILE A 76 -17.98 3.55 -2.15
CA ILE A 76 -16.55 3.37 -2.01
C ILE A 76 -16.29 2.48 -0.79
N TYR A 77 -15.10 1.89 -0.68
CA TYR A 77 -14.84 0.92 0.38
C TYR A 77 -13.64 1.35 1.21
N ALA A 78 -13.84 1.49 2.51
CA ALA A 78 -12.76 1.73 3.45
C ALA A 78 -12.01 0.44 3.76
N THR A 79 -10.70 0.50 3.80
CA THR A 79 -9.87 -0.59 4.30
C THR A 79 -8.59 -0.05 4.93
N SER A 80 -8.10 -0.73 5.96
CA SER A 80 -6.79 -0.44 6.52
C SER A 80 -5.69 -0.82 5.52
N ARG A 81 -4.74 0.07 5.28
CA ARG A 81 -3.57 -0.23 4.45
C ARG A 81 -2.79 -1.45 4.95
N GLY A 82 -2.68 -1.60 6.28
CA GLY A 82 -2.00 -2.74 6.89
C GLY A 82 -2.70 -4.05 6.54
N ILE A 83 -4.02 -4.11 6.75
CA ILE A 83 -4.83 -5.30 6.43
C ILE A 83 -4.78 -5.61 4.94
N LEU A 84 -4.95 -4.60 4.09
CA LEU A 84 -4.85 -4.76 2.64
C LEU A 84 -3.50 -5.36 2.23
N ASN A 85 -2.40 -4.85 2.76
CA ASN A 85 -1.06 -5.38 2.47
C ASN A 85 -0.91 -6.83 2.93
N CYS A 86 -1.42 -7.20 4.11
CA CYS A 86 -1.38 -8.59 4.59
C CYS A 86 -2.12 -9.52 3.63
N VAL A 87 -3.35 -9.18 3.26
CA VAL A 87 -4.15 -9.99 2.31
C VAL A 87 -3.45 -10.09 0.96
N MET A 88 -2.89 -9.00 0.44
CA MET A 88 -2.17 -9.03 -0.84
C MET A 88 -0.90 -9.89 -0.78
N MET A 89 -0.17 -9.89 0.33
CA MET A 89 0.98 -10.79 0.52
C MET A 89 0.55 -12.26 0.56
N ASP A 90 -0.54 -12.57 1.27
CA ASP A 90 -1.07 -13.93 1.34
C ASP A 90 -1.52 -14.44 -0.04
N GLU A 91 -2.19 -13.60 -0.83
CA GLU A 91 -2.61 -13.96 -2.18
C GLU A 91 -1.43 -14.11 -3.15
N ALA A 92 -0.38 -13.28 -2.99
CA ALA A 92 0.85 -13.41 -3.76
C ALA A 92 1.55 -14.76 -3.47
N GLU A 93 1.71 -15.13 -2.19
CA GLU A 93 2.32 -16.41 -1.80
C GLU A 93 1.48 -17.62 -2.27
N LYS A 94 0.15 -17.55 -2.17
CA LYS A 94 -0.75 -18.57 -2.75
C LYS A 94 -0.56 -18.75 -4.26
N SER A 95 -0.18 -17.68 -4.94
CA SER A 95 0.11 -17.68 -6.37
C SER A 95 1.54 -18.14 -6.71
N GLY A 96 2.31 -18.58 -5.71
CA GLY A 96 3.68 -19.09 -5.87
C GLY A 96 4.77 -18.00 -5.84
N VAL A 97 4.45 -16.77 -5.44
CA VAL A 97 5.44 -15.71 -5.25
C VAL A 97 6.22 -15.95 -3.96
N ILE A 98 7.54 -15.78 -4.00
CA ILE A 98 8.40 -15.84 -2.82
C ILE A 98 8.64 -14.42 -2.31
N ILE A 99 8.35 -14.16 -1.04
CA ILE A 99 8.58 -12.85 -0.41
C ILE A 99 9.78 -12.94 0.53
N HIS A 100 10.83 -12.17 0.21
CA HIS A 100 12.05 -12.05 1.02
C HIS A 100 11.97 -10.79 1.88
N PHE A 101 11.79 -10.96 3.18
CA PHE A 101 11.74 -9.87 4.15
C PHE A 101 13.14 -9.47 4.63
N ASN A 102 13.26 -8.29 5.26
CA ASN A 102 14.52 -7.71 5.76
C ASN A 102 15.56 -7.42 4.66
N HIS A 103 15.17 -7.38 3.41
CA HIS A 103 16.04 -7.11 2.28
C HIS A 103 15.89 -5.65 1.83
N ARG A 104 16.77 -4.78 2.30
CA ARG A 104 16.77 -3.36 1.93
C ARG A 104 17.50 -3.18 0.60
N CYS A 105 16.79 -2.77 -0.44
CA CYS A 105 17.41 -2.43 -1.72
C CYS A 105 18.40 -1.27 -1.55
N THR A 106 19.64 -1.49 -2.00
CA THR A 106 20.74 -0.52 -1.95
C THR A 106 21.12 -0.02 -3.34
N GLY A 107 20.72 -0.72 -4.40
CA GLY A 107 21.00 -0.31 -5.75
C GLY A 107 20.54 -1.28 -6.83
N LEU A 108 20.74 -0.84 -8.06
CA LEU A 108 20.49 -1.63 -9.27
C LEU A 108 21.68 -1.50 -10.21
N ASP A 109 22.11 -2.60 -10.77
CA ASP A 109 22.94 -2.67 -11.97
C ASP A 109 22.02 -2.97 -13.16
N ARG A 110 21.77 -1.96 -13.98
CA ARG A 110 20.83 -2.04 -15.11
C ARG A 110 21.41 -2.81 -16.28
N GLU A 111 22.70 -2.75 -16.48
CA GLU A 111 23.39 -3.41 -17.60
C GLU A 111 23.35 -4.93 -17.44
N ASN A 112 23.56 -5.39 -16.20
CA ASN A 112 23.59 -6.80 -15.86
C ASN A 112 22.26 -7.34 -15.31
N ASN A 113 21.23 -6.50 -15.14
CA ASN A 113 19.95 -6.82 -14.51
C ASN A 113 20.12 -7.42 -13.10
N VAL A 114 20.94 -6.76 -12.28
CA VAL A 114 21.21 -7.16 -10.89
C VAL A 114 20.62 -6.15 -9.91
N ALA A 115 19.80 -6.63 -8.98
CA ALA A 115 19.38 -5.85 -7.81
C ALA A 115 20.30 -6.17 -6.63
N LYS A 116 20.67 -5.11 -5.89
CA LYS A 116 21.54 -5.20 -4.72
C LYS A 116 20.73 -4.92 -3.46
N PHE A 117 20.90 -5.78 -2.47
CA PHE A 117 20.20 -5.69 -1.21
C PHE A 117 21.17 -5.79 -0.04
N TYR A 118 20.84 -5.12 1.07
CA TYR A 118 21.51 -5.33 2.34
C TYR A 118 20.63 -6.25 3.20
N TYR A 119 21.19 -7.37 3.62
CA TYR A 119 20.54 -8.40 4.43
C TYR A 119 21.50 -8.98 5.45
N ASN A 120 21.11 -9.03 6.72
CA ASN A 120 21.89 -9.61 7.84
C ASN A 120 23.36 -9.18 7.88
N GLY A 121 23.64 -7.91 7.66
CA GLY A 121 25.01 -7.38 7.74
C GLY A 121 25.83 -7.50 6.46
N ALA A 122 25.30 -8.12 5.41
CA ALA A 122 26.00 -8.34 4.14
C ALA A 122 25.23 -7.77 2.94
N GLU A 123 25.94 -7.52 1.85
CA GLU A 123 25.35 -7.23 0.56
C GLU A 123 24.99 -8.54 -0.17
N VAL A 124 23.80 -8.60 -0.72
CA VAL A 124 23.30 -9.71 -1.52
C VAL A 124 22.91 -9.21 -2.89
N GLU A 125 23.40 -9.88 -3.92
CA GLU A 125 23.05 -9.57 -5.32
C GLU A 125 22.08 -10.59 -5.88
N VAL A 126 21.07 -10.10 -6.58
CA VAL A 126 20.05 -10.93 -7.23
C VAL A 126 19.95 -10.56 -8.70
N LYS A 127 20.31 -11.50 -9.55
CA LYS A 127 20.16 -11.36 -11.00
C LYS A 127 18.79 -11.82 -11.43
N SER A 128 18.11 -11.05 -12.28
CA SER A 128 16.81 -11.42 -12.82
C SER A 128 16.63 -10.92 -14.25
N ARG A 129 15.67 -11.50 -14.97
CA ARG A 129 15.37 -11.07 -16.35
C ARG A 129 14.66 -9.71 -16.38
N LEU A 130 13.90 -9.37 -15.35
CA LEU A 130 13.15 -8.14 -15.25
C LEU A 130 13.05 -7.71 -13.79
N ILE A 131 13.21 -6.42 -13.53
CA ILE A 131 13.13 -5.84 -12.19
C ILE A 131 12.09 -4.73 -12.19
N PHE A 132 11.14 -4.80 -11.24
CA PHE A 132 10.18 -3.75 -10.96
C PHE A 132 10.56 -3.07 -9.65
N SER A 133 10.93 -1.79 -9.71
CA SER A 133 11.16 -0.98 -8.51
C SER A 133 9.85 -0.41 -8.00
N ALA A 134 9.28 -1.02 -6.96
CA ALA A 134 8.08 -0.58 -6.24
C ALA A 134 8.43 -0.06 -4.84
N ASP A 135 9.62 0.49 -4.66
CA ASP A 135 10.25 0.84 -3.39
C ASP A 135 9.89 2.26 -2.88
N GLY A 136 8.89 2.91 -3.49
CA GLY A 136 8.19 4.07 -2.96
C GLY A 136 8.87 5.42 -3.18
N ALA A 137 8.54 6.40 -2.33
CA ALA A 137 8.95 7.81 -2.52
C ALA A 137 10.48 8.00 -2.47
N PHE A 138 11.20 7.19 -1.70
CA PHE A 138 12.66 7.23 -1.56
C PHE A 138 13.32 6.04 -2.27
N SER A 139 12.82 5.72 -3.45
CA SER A 139 13.25 4.57 -4.27
C SER A 139 14.75 4.59 -4.56
N ALA A 140 15.43 3.53 -4.15
CA ALA A 140 16.84 3.30 -4.50
C ALA A 140 16.98 2.97 -5.99
N GLY A 141 16.01 2.25 -6.55
CA GLY A 141 15.96 1.95 -7.98
C GLY A 141 15.87 3.21 -8.83
N ARG A 142 14.95 4.12 -8.51
CA ARG A 142 14.84 5.40 -9.21
C ARG A 142 16.10 6.24 -9.08
N LEU A 143 16.70 6.31 -7.88
CA LEU A 143 17.95 7.05 -7.68
C LEU A 143 19.06 6.51 -8.60
N ARG A 144 19.18 5.20 -8.74
CA ARG A 144 20.17 4.61 -9.66
C ARG A 144 19.88 4.94 -11.12
N MET A 145 18.60 4.98 -11.51
CA MET A 145 18.24 5.43 -12.85
C MET A 145 18.65 6.89 -13.11
N GLN A 146 18.45 7.77 -12.14
CA GLN A 146 18.86 9.17 -12.22
C GLN A 146 20.38 9.33 -12.36
N LEU A 147 21.15 8.50 -11.64
CA LEU A 147 22.62 8.57 -11.62
C LEU A 147 23.29 7.86 -12.82
N SER A 148 22.57 6.97 -13.52
CA SER A 148 23.13 6.12 -14.59
C SER A 148 22.60 6.42 -15.97
N THR A 149 21.77 7.47 -16.13
CA THR A 149 21.11 7.78 -17.41
C THR A 149 21.19 9.28 -17.67
N ASP A 150 21.74 9.68 -18.81
CA ASP A 150 21.99 11.09 -19.15
C ASP A 150 20.74 11.96 -19.25
N ARG A 151 19.57 11.36 -19.43
CA ARG A 151 18.30 12.07 -19.65
C ARG A 151 17.17 11.49 -18.83
N PHE A 152 17.40 11.23 -17.55
CA PHE A 152 16.36 10.83 -16.63
C PHE A 152 15.79 12.05 -15.92
N GLU A 153 14.64 12.53 -16.40
CA GLU A 153 13.94 13.64 -15.76
C GLU A 153 13.19 13.18 -14.50
N TYR A 154 13.40 13.90 -13.43
CA TYR A 154 12.71 13.68 -12.16
C TYR A 154 12.46 15.01 -11.46
N SER A 155 11.23 15.23 -11.05
CA SER A 155 10.89 16.35 -10.18
C SER A 155 10.12 15.87 -8.95
N GLN A 156 10.39 16.47 -7.81
CA GLN A 156 9.68 16.22 -6.56
C GLN A 156 9.36 17.55 -5.91
N SER A 157 8.09 17.76 -5.58
CA SER A 157 7.65 18.92 -4.82
C SER A 157 6.75 18.48 -3.67
N TYR A 158 6.81 19.23 -2.57
CA TYR A 158 5.92 19.03 -1.43
C TYR A 158 4.72 19.95 -1.54
N LEU A 159 3.55 19.40 -1.22
CA LEU A 159 2.33 20.19 -1.10
C LEU A 159 2.47 21.18 0.07
N LYS A 160 1.88 22.36 -0.06
CA LYS A 160 1.86 23.38 1.02
C LYS A 160 1.00 22.95 2.21
N HIS A 161 0.12 21.99 2.03
CA HIS A 161 -0.80 21.49 3.03
C HIS A 161 -0.35 20.12 3.54
N GLY A 162 -0.42 19.94 4.86
CA GLY A 162 -0.22 18.66 5.50
C GLY A 162 -1.54 17.88 5.64
N TYR A 163 -1.43 16.58 5.77
CA TYR A 163 -2.53 15.68 6.09
C TYR A 163 -2.28 15.04 7.46
N LYS A 164 -3.30 15.04 8.33
CA LYS A 164 -3.24 14.41 9.64
C LYS A 164 -4.46 13.52 9.81
N GLU A 165 -4.21 12.25 10.07
CA GLU A 165 -5.25 11.30 10.46
C GLU A 165 -5.46 11.37 11.98
N LEU A 166 -6.72 11.42 12.39
CA LEU A 166 -7.11 11.39 13.79
C LEU A 166 -7.87 10.08 14.05
N LEU A 167 -7.60 9.46 15.19
CA LEU A 167 -8.26 8.24 15.61
C LEU A 167 -9.20 8.56 16.79
N ILE A 168 -10.45 8.16 16.67
CA ILE A 168 -11.40 8.11 17.76
C ILE A 168 -11.45 6.65 18.22
N PRO A 169 -10.99 6.33 19.43
CA PRO A 169 -11.07 4.96 19.96
C PRO A 169 -12.51 4.49 20.03
N ALA A 170 -12.72 3.18 19.93
CA ALA A 170 -14.02 2.60 20.17
C ALA A 170 -14.45 2.85 21.64
N GLY A 171 -15.73 3.08 21.81
CA GLY A 171 -16.37 3.14 23.14
C GLY A 171 -16.58 1.75 23.74
N ASP A 172 -17.35 1.69 24.81
CA ASP A 172 -17.69 0.45 25.50
C ASP A 172 -18.35 -0.55 24.53
N LYS A 173 -17.96 -1.81 24.65
CA LYS A 173 -18.44 -2.92 23.79
C LYS A 173 -18.18 -2.68 22.30
N SER A 174 -17.07 -2.01 21.95
CA SER A 174 -16.71 -1.68 20.56
C SER A 174 -17.74 -0.81 19.84
N SER A 175 -18.51 0.00 20.57
CA SER A 175 -19.45 0.94 19.99
C SER A 175 -18.75 2.09 19.28
N PHE A 176 -19.37 2.63 18.25
CA PHE A 176 -18.89 3.88 17.64
C PHE A 176 -19.28 5.06 18.55
N LEU A 177 -18.33 5.99 18.74
CA LEU A 177 -18.56 7.22 19.53
C LEU A 177 -19.07 8.39 18.69
N MET A 178 -19.18 8.22 17.39
CA MET A 178 -19.81 9.17 16.48
C MET A 178 -21.03 8.50 15.83
N GLU A 179 -22.03 9.31 15.52
CA GLU A 179 -23.18 8.85 14.74
C GLU A 179 -22.76 8.37 13.35
N LYS A 180 -23.44 7.32 12.87
CA LYS A 180 -23.24 6.72 11.56
C LYS A 180 -24.04 7.46 10.50
#